data_ad4ee76946aebfb96b401af21366009c
#
_entry.id   ad4ee76946aebfb96b401af21366009c
#
_cell.length_a   1.000
_cell.length_b   1.000
_cell.length_c   1.000
_cell.angle_alpha   90.00
_cell.angle_beta   90.00
_cell.angle_gamma   90.00
#
_symmetry.space_group_name_H-M   'P 1'
#
loop_
_entity.id
_entity.type
_entity.pdbx_description
1 polymer ?
#
loop_
_entity_poly.entity_id
_entity_poly.type
_entity_poly.pdbx_seq_one_letter_code
_entity_poly.pdbx_strand_id
1 'polypeptide(L)'
;MVTVELALSLIGLMLATMVGVWFLWVFGQQIRCVDTAREVARQLARGDDAAAQRAAAAAPAGSSVDSSRNGSEAVVTVRLSARPFAQLPAVPLQATAQVALEPGVA
;
A
#
# COMPACT_ATOMS: atom_id res chain seq x y z
N MET A 1 31.10 26.88 -22.19
CA MET A 1 30.95 26.78 -20.74
C MET A 1 29.52 26.82 -20.28
N VAL A 2 28.75 27.86 -20.66
CA VAL A 2 27.34 27.97 -20.28
C VAL A 2 26.53 26.77 -20.79
N THR A 3 26.83 26.27 -21.97
CA THR A 3 26.12 25.14 -22.58
C THR A 3 26.30 23.82 -21.80
N VAL A 4 27.53 23.57 -21.31
CA VAL A 4 27.84 22.39 -20.51
C VAL A 4 27.17 22.47 -19.15
N GLU A 5 27.20 23.66 -18.54
CA GLU A 5 26.55 23.88 -17.24
C GLU A 5 25.05 23.70 -17.35
N LEU A 6 24.44 24.22 -18.44
CA LEU A 6 23.02 24.03 -18.69
C LEU A 6 22.67 22.55 -18.88
N ALA A 7 23.50 21.81 -19.64
CA ALA A 7 23.28 20.37 -19.86
C ALA A 7 23.35 19.59 -18.56
N LEU A 8 24.32 19.88 -17.70
CA LEU A 8 24.44 19.23 -16.39
C LEU A 8 23.26 19.55 -15.50
N SER A 9 22.78 20.80 -15.53
CA SER A 9 21.61 21.21 -14.76
C SER A 9 20.35 20.48 -15.22
N LEU A 10 20.17 20.30 -16.52
CA LEU A 10 19.03 19.55 -17.06
C LEU A 10 19.07 18.09 -16.66
N ILE A 11 20.24 17.45 -16.68
CA ILE A 11 20.40 16.07 -16.24
C ILE A 11 20.03 15.95 -14.75
N GLY A 12 20.54 16.86 -13.92
CA GLY A 12 20.22 16.90 -12.51
C GLY A 12 18.72 17.07 -12.26
N LEU A 13 18.07 17.95 -13.03
CA LEU A 13 16.64 18.18 -12.92
C LEU A 13 15.85 16.93 -13.33
N MET A 14 16.26 16.26 -14.40
CA MET A 14 15.61 15.00 -14.82
C MET A 14 15.71 13.93 -13.75
N LEU A 15 16.90 13.76 -13.16
CA LEU A 15 17.10 12.77 -12.10
C LEU A 15 16.26 13.11 -10.88
N ALA A 16 16.21 14.37 -10.47
CA ALA A 16 15.40 14.81 -9.34
C ALA A 16 13.91 14.56 -9.61
N THR A 17 13.45 14.81 -10.83
CA THR A 17 12.06 14.57 -11.21
C THR A 17 11.73 13.08 -11.17
N MET A 18 12.62 12.23 -11.67
CA MET A 18 12.42 10.78 -11.65
C MET A 18 12.33 10.25 -10.22
N VAL A 19 13.20 10.72 -9.34
CA VAL A 19 13.17 10.35 -7.92
C VAL A 19 11.86 10.81 -7.28
N GLY A 20 11.43 12.03 -7.56
CA GLY A 20 10.17 12.55 -7.04
C GLY A 20 8.97 11.74 -7.51
N VAL A 21 8.91 11.38 -8.78
CA VAL A 21 7.83 10.56 -9.33
C VAL A 21 7.84 9.17 -8.68
N TRP A 22 9.01 8.59 -8.48
CA TRP A 22 9.14 7.31 -7.83
C TRP A 22 8.62 7.35 -6.38
N PHE A 23 8.98 8.39 -5.62
CA PHE A 23 8.45 8.57 -4.27
C PHE A 23 6.93 8.70 -4.27
N LEU A 24 6.37 9.48 -5.19
CA LEU A 24 4.91 9.63 -5.28
C LEU A 24 4.24 8.30 -5.58
N TRP A 25 4.83 7.50 -6.46
CA TRP A 25 4.30 6.18 -6.78
C TRP A 25 4.32 5.27 -5.54
N VAL A 26 5.44 5.24 -4.79
CA VAL A 26 5.57 4.44 -3.57
C VAL A 26 4.55 4.89 -2.51
N PHE A 27 4.39 6.20 -2.32
CA PHE A 27 3.39 6.73 -1.40
C PHE A 27 1.98 6.33 -1.81
N GLY A 28 1.69 6.38 -3.11
CA GLY A 28 0.39 5.94 -3.62
C GLY A 28 0.11 4.47 -3.31
N GLN A 29 1.11 3.61 -3.46
CA GLN A 29 0.98 2.20 -3.12
C GLN A 29 0.76 2.02 -1.62
N GLN A 30 1.45 2.78 -0.78
CA GLN A 30 1.26 2.71 0.67
C GLN A 30 -0.17 3.12 1.06
N ILE A 31 -0.69 4.18 0.47
CA ILE A 31 -2.07 4.61 0.71
C ILE A 31 -3.05 3.51 0.32
N ARG A 32 -2.84 2.86 -0.81
CA ARG A 32 -3.70 1.76 -1.24
C ARG A 32 -3.63 0.58 -0.28
N CYS A 33 -2.46 0.27 0.27
CA CYS A 33 -2.34 -0.76 1.30
C CYS A 33 -3.13 -0.40 2.55
N VAL A 34 -3.03 0.85 3.01
CA VAL A 34 -3.77 1.34 4.17
C VAL A 34 -5.27 1.28 3.92
N ASP A 35 -5.72 1.74 2.75
CA ASP A 35 -7.14 1.74 2.41
C ASP A 35 -7.70 0.31 2.33
N THR A 36 -6.95 -0.60 1.74
CA THR A 36 -7.33 -2.01 1.65
C THR A 36 -7.43 -2.62 3.04
N ALA A 37 -6.43 -2.39 3.90
CA ALA A 37 -6.44 -2.93 5.26
C ALA A 37 -7.65 -2.43 6.05
N ARG A 38 -7.95 -1.14 5.94
CA ARG A 38 -9.10 -0.55 6.63
C ARG A 38 -10.41 -1.10 6.12
N GLU A 39 -10.55 -1.23 4.81
CA GLU A 39 -11.80 -1.73 4.22
C GLU A 39 -12.03 -3.19 4.58
N VAL A 40 -11.02 -4.05 4.48
CA VAL A 40 -11.12 -5.45 4.87
C VAL A 40 -11.46 -5.56 6.36
N ALA A 41 -10.77 -4.79 7.21
CA ALA A 41 -11.04 -4.79 8.65
C ALA A 41 -12.48 -4.37 8.96
N ARG A 42 -12.98 -3.36 8.25
CA ARG A 42 -14.36 -2.88 8.45
C ARG A 42 -15.37 -3.98 8.11
N GLN A 43 -15.16 -4.66 6.98
CA GLN A 43 -16.08 -5.73 6.57
C GLN A 43 -16.02 -6.92 7.51
N LEU A 44 -14.83 -7.29 7.98
CA LEU A 44 -14.68 -8.35 8.98
C LEU A 44 -15.34 -7.97 10.30
N ALA A 45 -15.23 -6.72 10.72
CA ALA A 45 -15.86 -6.24 11.96
C ALA A 45 -17.38 -6.35 11.89
N ARG A 46 -17.95 -6.21 10.69
CA ARG A 46 -19.39 -6.35 10.46
C ARG A 46 -19.83 -7.80 10.26
N GLY A 47 -18.89 -8.74 10.22
CA GLY A 47 -19.19 -10.14 9.98
C GLY A 47 -19.46 -10.49 8.53
N ASP A 48 -19.21 -9.59 7.59
CA ASP A 48 -19.44 -9.82 6.16
C ASP A 48 -18.16 -10.36 5.52
N ASP A 49 -17.97 -11.67 5.62
CA ASP A 49 -16.77 -12.32 5.09
C ASP A 49 -16.69 -12.22 3.56
N ALA A 50 -17.82 -12.28 2.88
CA ALA A 50 -17.85 -12.17 1.41
C ALA A 50 -17.38 -10.77 0.95
N ALA A 51 -17.86 -9.71 1.62
CA ALA A 51 -17.42 -8.36 1.31
C ALA A 51 -15.94 -8.16 1.66
N ALA A 52 -15.46 -8.78 2.76
CA ALA A 52 -14.06 -8.72 3.12
C ALA A 52 -13.18 -9.38 2.06
N GLN A 53 -13.59 -10.51 1.51
CA GLN A 53 -12.86 -11.18 0.44
C GLN A 53 -12.83 -10.33 -0.83
N ARG A 54 -13.94 -9.67 -1.18
CA ARG A 54 -13.97 -8.77 -2.33
C ARG A 54 -13.04 -7.58 -2.14
N ALA A 55 -13.02 -7.01 -0.94
CA ALA A 55 -12.11 -5.91 -0.63
C ALA A 55 -10.65 -6.35 -0.70
N ALA A 56 -10.34 -7.54 -0.21
CA ALA A 56 -8.99 -8.10 -0.30
C ALA A 56 -8.57 -8.36 -1.74
N ALA A 57 -9.50 -8.78 -2.59
CA ALA A 57 -9.22 -8.99 -4.01
C ALA A 57 -8.92 -7.68 -4.75
N ALA A 58 -9.39 -6.55 -4.25
CA ALA A 58 -9.11 -5.22 -4.81
C ALA A 58 -7.77 -4.65 -4.36
N ALA A 59 -7.00 -5.38 -3.55
CA ALA A 59 -5.69 -4.94 -3.10
C ALA A 59 -4.72 -4.75 -4.27
N PRO A 60 -3.65 -3.95 -4.10
CA PRO A 60 -2.66 -3.76 -5.16
C PRO A 60 -2.10 -5.10 -5.65
N ALA A 61 -1.80 -5.18 -6.94
CA ALA A 61 -1.24 -6.39 -7.52
C ALA A 61 0.09 -6.75 -6.83
N GLY A 62 0.27 -8.03 -6.54
CA GLY A 62 1.46 -8.53 -5.86
C GLY A 62 1.43 -8.36 -4.34
N SER A 63 0.34 -7.85 -3.79
CA SER A 63 0.20 -7.72 -2.33
C SER A 63 -0.37 -9.00 -1.72
N SER A 64 -0.10 -9.18 -0.42
CA SER A 64 -0.72 -10.23 0.39
C SER A 64 -1.57 -9.59 1.47
N VAL A 65 -2.73 -10.17 1.73
CA VAL A 65 -3.66 -9.69 2.74
C VAL A 65 -3.87 -10.80 3.76
N ASP A 66 -3.42 -10.56 4.99
CA ASP A 66 -3.63 -11.47 6.10
C ASP A 66 -4.66 -10.88 7.04
N SER A 67 -5.67 -11.64 7.37
CA SER A 67 -6.71 -11.20 8.29
C SER A 67 -6.88 -12.21 9.40
N SER A 68 -7.16 -11.72 10.60
CA SER A 68 -7.42 -12.55 11.75
C SER A 68 -8.39 -11.85 12.68
N ARG A 69 -9.09 -12.64 13.48
CA ARG A 69 -9.91 -12.13 14.56
C ARG A 69 -9.20 -12.49 15.86
N ASN A 70 -8.90 -11.48 16.65
CA ASN A 70 -8.19 -11.64 17.90
C ASN A 70 -9.08 -11.12 19.04
N GLY A 71 -9.78 -12.04 19.71
CA GLY A 71 -10.73 -11.65 20.74
C GLY A 71 -11.89 -10.86 20.17
N SER A 72 -12.01 -9.59 20.57
CA SER A 72 -13.07 -8.70 20.11
C SER A 72 -12.65 -7.77 18.97
N GLU A 73 -11.49 -8.03 18.36
CA GLU A 73 -10.95 -7.17 17.31
C GLU A 73 -10.67 -7.95 16.03
N ALA A 74 -10.86 -7.29 14.89
CA ALA A 74 -10.39 -7.77 13.60
C ALA A 74 -9.06 -7.08 13.30
N VAL A 75 -8.05 -7.86 12.92
CA VAL A 75 -6.73 -7.34 12.56
C VAL A 75 -6.44 -7.75 11.13
N VAL A 76 -6.12 -6.77 10.29
CA VAL A 76 -5.81 -7.00 8.89
C VAL A 76 -4.45 -6.38 8.59
N THR A 77 -3.55 -7.18 8.02
CA THR A 77 -2.24 -6.72 7.58
C THR A 77 -2.13 -6.90 6.07
N VAL A 78 -1.79 -5.83 5.37
CA VAL A 78 -1.54 -5.84 3.93
C VAL A 78 -0.06 -5.59 3.72
N ARG A 79 0.59 -6.48 2.97
CA ARG A 79 2.01 -6.38 2.66
C ARG A 79 2.19 -6.32 1.15
N LEU A 80 3.05 -5.43 0.72
CA LEU A 80 3.35 -5.23 -0.68
C LEU A 80 4.84 -4.92 -0.84
N SER A 81 5.50 -5.61 -1.77
CA SER A 81 6.84 -5.24 -2.19
C SER A 81 6.72 -4.33 -3.39
N ALA A 82 6.87 -3.03 -3.19
CA ALA A 82 6.73 -2.04 -4.25
C ALA A 82 7.99 -1.99 -5.10
N ARG A 83 7.83 -2.31 -6.38
CA ARG A 83 8.93 -2.28 -7.34
C ARG A 83 8.44 -1.62 -8.61
N PRO A 84 8.77 -0.32 -8.82
CA PRO A 84 8.32 0.38 -10.03
C PRO A 84 8.93 -0.18 -11.31
N PHE A 85 10.17 -0.68 -11.23
CA PHE A 85 10.85 -1.33 -12.34
C PHE A 85 11.53 -2.60 -11.85
N ALA A 86 11.59 -3.62 -12.70
CA ALA A 86 12.15 -4.92 -12.34
C ALA A 86 13.62 -4.83 -11.91
N GLN A 87 14.33 -3.79 -12.33
CA GLN A 87 15.76 -3.60 -12.04
C GLN A 87 16.03 -2.84 -10.75
N LEU A 88 14.99 -2.24 -10.15
CA LEU A 88 15.14 -1.49 -8.90
C LEU A 88 14.88 -2.38 -7.70
N PRO A 89 15.48 -2.06 -6.54
CA PRO A 89 15.17 -2.80 -5.32
C PRO A 89 13.72 -2.62 -4.93
N ALA A 90 13.12 -3.68 -4.40
CA ALA A 90 11.76 -3.62 -3.91
C ALA A 90 11.72 -2.85 -2.58
N VAL A 91 10.70 -1.99 -2.44
CA VAL A 91 10.44 -1.27 -1.19
C VAL A 91 9.34 -2.03 -0.45
N PRO A 92 9.63 -2.60 0.74
CA PRO A 92 8.60 -3.30 1.50
C PRO A 92 7.61 -2.29 2.09
N LEU A 93 6.34 -2.46 1.74
CA LEU A 93 5.25 -1.65 2.28
C LEU A 93 4.35 -2.55 3.12
N GLN A 94 3.86 -2.01 4.21
CA GLN A 94 2.98 -2.74 5.11
C GLN A 94 1.99 -1.79 5.73
N ALA A 95 0.74 -2.24 5.84
CA ALA A 95 -0.31 -1.51 6.53
C ALA A 95 -1.08 -2.49 7.39
N THR A 96 -1.37 -2.09 8.62
CA THR A 96 -2.16 -2.88 9.57
C THR A 96 -3.33 -2.05 10.05
N ALA A 97 -4.51 -2.63 10.02
CA ALA A 97 -5.71 -2.01 10.55
C ALA A 97 -6.32 -2.90 11.61
N GLN A 98 -6.76 -2.29 12.71
CA GLN A 98 -7.45 -2.97 13.80
C GLN A 98 -8.79 -2.29 14.00
N VAL A 99 -9.85 -3.06 13.98
CA VAL A 99 -11.21 -2.57 14.17
C VAL A 99 -11.91 -3.46 15.18
N ALA A 100 -12.62 -2.86 16.14
CA ALA A 100 -13.41 -3.62 17.09
C ALA A 100 -14.56 -4.32 16.36
N LEU A 101 -14.77 -5.59 16.69
CA LEU A 101 -15.88 -6.36 16.16
C LEU A 101 -17.20 -5.78 16.65
N GLU A 102 -18.21 -5.77 15.79
CA GLU A 102 -19.55 -5.38 16.21
C GLU A 102 -20.12 -6.44 17.17
N PRO A 103 -21.01 -6.03 18.10
CA PRO A 103 -21.63 -7.00 19.02
C PRO A 103 -22.29 -8.14 18.25
N GLY A 104 -22.01 -9.37 18.68
CA GLY A 104 -22.58 -10.57 18.07
C GLY A 104 -21.79 -11.16 16.92
N VAL A 105 -20.63 -10.56 16.57
CA VAL A 105 -19.79 -11.05 15.47
C VAL A 105 -18.61 -11.89 15.98
N ALA A 106 -18.49 -12.14 17.20
CA ALA A 106 -17.36 -12.88 17.76
C ALA A 106 -17.29 -14.33 17.25
#